data_76200a6bbcf479b15c60a19abe7661d9
#
_entry.id   76200a6bbcf479b15c60a19abe7661d9
#
_cell.length_a   1.000
_cell.length_b   1.000
_cell.length_c   1.000
_cell.angle_alpha   90.00
_cell.angle_beta   90.00
_cell.angle_gamma   90.00
#
_symmetry.space_group_name_H-M   'P 1'
#
loop_
_entity.id
_entity.type
_entity.pdbx_description
1 polymer ?
#
loop_
_entity_poly.entity_id
_entity_poly.type
_entity_poly.pdbx_seq_one_letter_code
_entity_poly.pdbx_strand_id
1 'polypeptide(L)'
;MLRSFSAAHAGSVLSNWVGFTRFITFLEDPVENMGAQMVREVASKTSDVAGDGTTTATVLAQSIVNEGIKNVTAGANPMDLKRGIDAGVNQVVDFLGKLSKKVSTKDEIAQVGTISANNDRSIGDIISDAMEKVGNEGVITVEESKSMDTHLETVEGMQFDRGYLSPYFVTNAESMEVEMENPLILIHEKKISNMKELLPVLEKVVQGGRSLLIIAEDVEGEALATLVMNKLRGSFKVAAVKAPGFGDRRKAMLQDLAILTGGTVISEEQGYKLENATLAYLGEARTVTIDKDNTTIVEGKGATKDVTARVNEIKVQVEKTTSDYDREKLQERLAKLAGGVAVINIGAATEVEMKEKKARVEDALHATRAAVKEGIVPGGGVALLRASKSISTKGLEEDYALGAEILQKALSGPARQIIDNAGLESAVVVNEILSKKGSNGFDARLEKYVDMVKSGIIDPTLVTRTAVQNAASIAGLLLTTEAVISDKPEPETPVGPPAGGMPDMGGMGGMM
;
A
#
# COMPACT_ATOMS: atom_id res chain seq x y z
N MET A 1 -12.90 -13.97 -35.42
CA MET A 1 -12.60 -12.59 -35.86
C MET A 1 -11.58 -12.04 -34.88
N LEU A 2 -10.30 -12.20 -35.15
CA LEU A 2 -9.20 -11.66 -34.34
C LEU A 2 -9.19 -10.14 -34.56
N ARG A 3 -9.74 -9.39 -33.64
CA ARG A 3 -9.43 -7.95 -33.56
C ARG A 3 -8.05 -7.85 -32.94
N SER A 4 -7.07 -7.47 -33.74
CA SER A 4 -5.76 -7.06 -33.27
C SER A 4 -5.95 -5.97 -32.20
N PHE A 5 -5.45 -6.22 -31.00
CA PHE A 5 -5.38 -5.22 -29.95
C PHE A 5 -4.55 -4.05 -30.50
N SER A 6 -5.18 -3.00 -30.93
CA SER A 6 -4.48 -1.85 -31.52
C SER A 6 -3.76 -1.13 -30.40
N ALA A 7 -2.42 -1.18 -30.39
CA ALA A 7 -1.55 -0.40 -29.50
C ALA A 7 -1.91 1.09 -29.49
N ALA A 8 -2.53 1.60 -30.55
CA ALA A 8 -3.02 2.97 -30.62
C ALA A 8 -4.15 3.25 -29.61
N HIS A 9 -5.03 2.26 -29.31
CA HIS A 9 -6.09 2.43 -28.32
C HIS A 9 -5.55 2.38 -26.89
N ALA A 10 -4.65 1.43 -26.60
CA ALA A 10 -3.98 1.39 -25.30
C ALA A 10 -3.12 2.65 -25.06
N GLY A 11 -2.45 3.16 -26.09
CA GLY A 11 -1.66 4.39 -26.02
C GLY A 11 -2.50 5.66 -25.81
N SER A 12 -3.68 5.77 -26.44
CA SER A 12 -4.55 6.94 -26.28
C SER A 12 -5.23 6.99 -24.90
N VAL A 13 -5.59 5.83 -24.34
CA VAL A 13 -6.14 5.74 -22.98
C VAL A 13 -5.08 6.11 -21.96
N LEU A 14 -3.82 5.67 -22.14
CA LEU A 14 -2.72 5.93 -21.20
C LEU A 14 -2.20 7.38 -21.26
N SER A 15 -2.21 8.04 -22.44
CA SER A 15 -1.68 9.40 -22.56
C SER A 15 -2.54 10.47 -21.86
N ASN A 16 -3.84 10.22 -21.72
CA ASN A 16 -4.77 11.16 -21.07
C ASN A 16 -4.94 10.95 -19.56
N TRP A 17 -4.31 9.91 -18.95
CA TRP A 17 -4.66 9.43 -17.61
C TRP A 17 -3.48 9.26 -16.64
N VAL A 18 -2.32 9.81 -16.93
CA VAL A 18 -1.10 9.70 -16.10
C VAL A 18 -1.27 10.21 -14.65
N GLY A 19 -2.31 10.99 -14.36
CA GLY A 19 -2.62 11.46 -13.00
C GLY A 19 -3.72 10.71 -12.25
N PHE A 20 -4.39 9.72 -12.86
CA PHE A 20 -5.60 9.10 -12.32
C PHE A 20 -5.58 7.56 -12.28
N THR A 21 -4.42 6.93 -12.27
CA THR A 21 -4.30 5.46 -12.35
C THR A 21 -4.98 4.69 -11.21
N ARG A 22 -5.23 5.32 -10.07
CA ARG A 22 -6.00 4.73 -8.96
C ARG A 22 -7.52 4.74 -9.17
N PHE A 23 -8.04 5.57 -10.11
CA PHE A 23 -9.47 5.85 -10.30
C PHE A 23 -10.08 5.29 -11.58
N ILE A 24 -9.35 4.50 -12.39
CA ILE A 24 -9.96 3.82 -13.54
C ILE A 24 -10.88 2.73 -13.00
N THR A 25 -12.17 3.05 -12.88
CA THR A 25 -13.14 2.11 -12.34
C THR A 25 -13.57 1.09 -13.39
N PHE A 26 -14.07 1.54 -14.53
CA PHE A 26 -14.49 0.64 -15.62
C PHE A 26 -14.55 1.39 -16.96
N LEU A 27 -14.16 0.72 -18.04
CA LEU A 27 -14.40 1.16 -19.41
C LEU A 27 -15.60 0.38 -19.97
N GLU A 28 -16.35 1.01 -20.89
CA GLU A 28 -17.56 0.40 -21.47
C GLU A 28 -17.25 -0.85 -22.33
N ASP A 29 -16.15 -0.80 -23.10
CA ASP A 29 -15.71 -1.98 -23.86
C ASP A 29 -15.03 -2.99 -22.92
N PRO A 30 -15.54 -4.24 -22.82
CA PRO A 30 -14.99 -5.25 -21.91
C PRO A 30 -13.52 -5.62 -22.22
N VAL A 31 -13.09 -5.56 -23.49
CA VAL A 31 -11.71 -5.87 -23.89
C VAL A 31 -10.76 -4.73 -23.52
N GLU A 32 -11.18 -3.48 -23.76
CA GLU A 32 -10.42 -2.32 -23.34
C GLU A 32 -10.32 -2.24 -21.80
N ASN A 33 -11.43 -2.59 -21.12
CA ASN A 33 -11.46 -2.62 -19.65
C ASN A 33 -10.48 -3.64 -19.07
N MET A 34 -10.37 -4.85 -19.66
CA MET A 34 -9.36 -5.83 -19.23
C MET A 34 -7.93 -5.29 -19.34
N GLY A 35 -7.62 -4.61 -20.45
CA GLY A 35 -6.32 -3.93 -20.61
C GLY A 35 -6.08 -2.86 -19.55
N ALA A 36 -7.09 -2.03 -19.29
CA ALA A 36 -7.03 -1.00 -18.25
C ALA A 36 -6.82 -1.57 -16.84
N GLN A 37 -7.50 -2.69 -16.50
CA GLN A 37 -7.31 -3.38 -15.21
C GLN A 37 -5.90 -3.97 -15.08
N MET A 38 -5.31 -4.49 -16.16
CA MET A 38 -3.92 -4.98 -16.13
C MET A 38 -2.93 -3.81 -15.87
N VAL A 39 -3.15 -2.65 -16.46
CA VAL A 39 -2.33 -1.45 -16.20
C VAL A 39 -2.54 -0.94 -14.76
N ARG A 40 -3.77 -0.97 -14.26
CA ARG A 40 -4.07 -0.66 -12.86
C ARG A 40 -3.31 -1.58 -11.90
N GLU A 41 -3.20 -2.86 -12.23
CA GLU A 41 -2.46 -3.84 -11.43
C GLU A 41 -0.97 -3.48 -11.31
N VAL A 42 -0.35 -2.89 -12.35
CA VAL A 42 1.04 -2.39 -12.27
C VAL A 42 1.17 -1.31 -11.18
N ALA A 43 0.25 -0.35 -11.18
CA ALA A 43 0.24 0.74 -10.20
C ALA A 43 -0.02 0.21 -8.79
N SER A 44 -1.04 -0.65 -8.61
CA SER A 44 -1.42 -1.21 -7.31
C SER A 44 -0.29 -2.02 -6.69
N LYS A 45 0.31 -2.96 -7.43
CA LYS A 45 1.45 -3.76 -6.93
C LYS A 45 2.66 -2.90 -6.57
N THR A 46 2.89 -1.81 -7.29
CA THR A 46 4.01 -0.92 -7.00
C THR A 46 3.75 -0.14 -5.71
N SER A 47 2.54 0.37 -5.52
CA SER A 47 2.11 1.01 -4.28
C SER A 47 2.17 0.06 -3.09
N ASP A 48 1.69 -1.18 -3.23
CA ASP A 48 1.68 -2.19 -2.17
C ASP A 48 3.09 -2.51 -1.62
N VAL A 49 4.10 -2.51 -2.47
CA VAL A 49 5.48 -2.88 -2.09
C VAL A 49 6.30 -1.67 -1.67
N ALA A 50 6.15 -0.55 -2.38
CA ALA A 50 7.01 0.62 -2.23
C ALA A 50 6.29 1.88 -1.72
N GLY A 51 4.97 1.85 -1.64
CA GLY A 51 4.11 2.95 -1.20
C GLY A 51 4.05 4.14 -2.14
N ASP A 52 4.82 4.11 -3.24
CA ASP A 52 4.94 5.18 -4.24
C ASP A 52 5.33 4.57 -5.61
N GLY A 53 5.49 5.42 -6.64
CA GLY A 53 5.98 5.03 -7.97
C GLY A 53 4.92 4.51 -8.92
N THR A 54 3.64 4.66 -8.62
CA THR A 54 2.51 4.21 -9.45
C THR A 54 2.57 4.78 -10.87
N THR A 55 2.82 6.08 -11.00
CA THR A 55 2.94 6.77 -12.29
C THR A 55 4.17 6.30 -13.08
N THR A 56 5.31 6.19 -12.42
CA THR A 56 6.55 5.71 -13.06
C THR A 56 6.39 4.29 -13.59
N ALA A 57 5.78 3.40 -12.81
CA ALA A 57 5.51 2.02 -13.21
C ALA A 57 4.56 1.94 -14.41
N THR A 58 3.52 2.78 -14.45
CA THR A 58 2.56 2.87 -15.56
C THR A 58 3.23 3.35 -16.84
N VAL A 59 4.05 4.41 -16.77
CA VAL A 59 4.80 4.94 -17.92
C VAL A 59 5.81 3.92 -18.45
N LEU A 60 6.48 3.19 -17.57
CA LEU A 60 7.40 2.11 -17.96
C LEU A 60 6.65 0.97 -18.64
N ALA A 61 5.52 0.51 -18.08
CA ALA A 61 4.72 -0.55 -18.68
C ALA A 61 4.26 -0.15 -20.10
N GLN A 62 3.75 1.06 -20.27
CA GLN A 62 3.38 1.62 -21.58
C GLN A 62 4.57 1.61 -22.55
N SER A 63 5.73 2.08 -22.08
CA SER A 63 6.92 2.16 -22.94
C SER A 63 7.41 0.77 -23.38
N ILE A 64 7.38 -0.23 -22.48
CA ILE A 64 7.77 -1.61 -22.79
C ILE A 64 6.76 -2.22 -23.79
N VAL A 65 5.45 -2.06 -23.55
CA VAL A 65 4.41 -2.58 -24.45
C VAL A 65 4.52 -1.95 -25.84
N ASN A 66 4.66 -0.62 -25.93
CA ASN A 66 4.76 0.10 -27.19
C ASN A 66 5.98 -0.34 -28.03
N GLU A 67 7.12 -0.57 -27.40
CA GLU A 67 8.31 -1.09 -28.10
C GLU A 67 8.18 -2.59 -28.41
N GLY A 68 7.61 -3.37 -27.49
CA GLY A 68 7.43 -4.81 -27.64
C GLY A 68 6.48 -5.18 -28.76
N ILE A 69 5.32 -4.52 -28.89
CA ILE A 69 4.31 -4.80 -29.94
C ILE A 69 4.92 -4.62 -31.34
N LYS A 70 5.80 -3.65 -31.55
CA LYS A 70 6.46 -3.44 -32.83
C LYS A 70 7.25 -4.69 -33.27
N ASN A 71 7.95 -5.31 -32.32
CA ASN A 71 8.75 -6.52 -32.57
C ASN A 71 7.87 -7.77 -32.73
N VAL A 72 6.83 -7.94 -31.91
CA VAL A 72 5.86 -9.03 -32.04
C VAL A 72 5.17 -8.97 -33.41
N THR A 73 4.75 -7.77 -33.83
CA THR A 73 4.12 -7.56 -35.14
C THR A 73 5.08 -7.86 -36.31
N ALA A 74 6.38 -7.63 -36.09
CA ALA A 74 7.43 -7.97 -37.04
C ALA A 74 7.79 -9.46 -37.09
N GLY A 75 7.20 -10.28 -36.21
CA GLY A 75 7.34 -11.74 -36.22
C GLY A 75 8.30 -12.31 -35.16
N ALA A 76 8.82 -11.49 -34.24
CA ALA A 76 9.64 -11.99 -33.16
C ALA A 76 8.80 -12.85 -32.18
N ASN A 77 9.42 -13.86 -31.59
CA ASN A 77 8.77 -14.77 -30.65
C ASN A 77 8.45 -14.05 -29.31
N PRO A 78 7.17 -13.87 -28.93
CA PRO A 78 6.80 -13.14 -27.73
C PRO A 78 7.38 -13.72 -26.43
N MET A 79 7.52 -15.05 -26.35
CA MET A 79 8.07 -15.71 -25.18
C MET A 79 9.57 -15.44 -24.99
N ASP A 80 10.30 -15.39 -26.11
CA ASP A 80 11.74 -15.09 -26.07
C ASP A 80 12.00 -13.60 -25.84
N LEU A 81 11.15 -12.72 -26.39
CA LEU A 81 11.13 -11.30 -26.04
C LEU A 81 10.92 -11.11 -24.54
N LYS A 82 9.91 -11.79 -23.94
CA LYS A 82 9.66 -11.73 -22.50
C LYS A 82 10.87 -12.16 -21.68
N ARG A 83 11.50 -13.28 -22.04
CA ARG A 83 12.71 -13.77 -21.35
C ARG A 83 13.87 -12.76 -21.44
N GLY A 84 14.01 -12.11 -22.60
CA GLY A 84 14.98 -11.03 -22.79
C GLY A 84 14.71 -9.80 -21.92
N ILE A 85 13.43 -9.39 -21.82
CA ILE A 85 13.01 -8.33 -20.92
C ILE A 85 13.35 -8.71 -19.46
N ASP A 86 12.99 -9.92 -19.03
CA ASP A 86 13.24 -10.40 -17.65
C ASP A 86 14.76 -10.41 -17.33
N ALA A 87 15.59 -10.84 -18.28
CA ALA A 87 17.06 -10.81 -18.15
C ALA A 87 17.61 -9.36 -18.04
N GLY A 88 17.05 -8.45 -18.81
CA GLY A 88 17.36 -7.03 -18.72
C GLY A 88 16.97 -6.42 -17.37
N VAL A 89 15.79 -6.78 -16.84
CA VAL A 89 15.31 -6.34 -15.51
C VAL A 89 16.30 -6.73 -14.43
N ASN A 90 16.79 -7.97 -14.43
CA ASN A 90 17.77 -8.42 -13.44
C ASN A 90 19.05 -7.56 -13.49
N GLN A 91 19.56 -7.23 -14.69
CA GLN A 91 20.71 -6.36 -14.84
C GLN A 91 20.45 -4.93 -14.34
N VAL A 92 19.25 -4.39 -14.57
CA VAL A 92 18.82 -3.07 -14.06
C VAL A 92 18.75 -3.08 -12.54
N VAL A 93 18.15 -4.10 -11.94
CA VAL A 93 18.04 -4.24 -10.47
C VAL A 93 19.42 -4.29 -9.82
N ASP A 94 20.33 -5.09 -10.36
CA ASP A 94 21.72 -5.17 -9.89
C ASP A 94 22.46 -3.82 -10.02
N PHE A 95 22.23 -3.11 -11.11
CA PHE A 95 22.81 -1.79 -11.33
C PHE A 95 22.27 -0.76 -10.35
N LEU A 96 20.96 -0.70 -10.14
CA LEU A 96 20.32 0.21 -9.18
C LEU A 96 20.81 -0.05 -7.76
N GLY A 97 20.96 -1.31 -7.35
CA GLY A 97 21.52 -1.67 -6.05
C GLY A 97 22.96 -1.16 -5.86
N LYS A 98 23.78 -1.21 -6.91
CA LYS A 98 25.17 -0.66 -6.88
C LYS A 98 25.20 0.87 -6.91
N LEU A 99 24.23 1.50 -7.57
CA LEU A 99 24.11 2.96 -7.67
C LEU A 99 23.55 3.57 -6.38
N SER A 100 22.81 2.80 -5.60
CA SER A 100 22.10 3.25 -4.41
C SER A 100 23.07 3.81 -3.35
N LYS A 101 22.70 4.97 -2.79
CA LYS A 101 23.35 5.60 -1.65
C LYS A 101 22.47 5.43 -0.41
N LYS A 102 23.01 4.88 0.67
CA LYS A 102 22.30 4.74 1.93
C LYS A 102 21.91 6.10 2.51
N VAL A 103 20.70 6.17 3.05
CA VAL A 103 20.18 7.31 3.82
C VAL A 103 20.32 6.98 5.29
N SER A 104 21.03 7.82 6.04
CA SER A 104 21.34 7.54 7.44
C SER A 104 21.24 8.75 8.37
N THR A 105 21.25 9.95 7.82
CA THR A 105 21.16 11.18 8.63
C THR A 105 19.73 11.74 8.64
N LYS A 106 19.38 12.43 9.73
CA LYS A 106 18.08 13.10 9.88
C LYS A 106 17.79 14.07 8.71
N ASP A 107 18.81 14.82 8.29
CA ASP A 107 18.67 15.77 7.18
C ASP A 107 18.43 15.06 5.84
N GLU A 108 19.08 13.91 5.57
CA GLU A 108 18.83 13.12 4.38
C GLU A 108 17.41 12.54 4.39
N ILE A 109 16.92 12.08 5.54
CA ILE A 109 15.53 11.61 5.72
C ILE A 109 14.54 12.75 5.45
N ALA A 110 14.76 13.93 6.07
CA ALA A 110 13.91 15.10 5.85
C ALA A 110 13.92 15.55 4.38
N GLN A 111 15.04 15.42 3.67
CA GLN A 111 15.16 15.76 2.26
C GLN A 111 14.30 14.82 1.39
N VAL A 112 14.33 13.50 1.65
CA VAL A 112 13.48 12.53 0.94
C VAL A 112 12.01 12.86 1.16
N GLY A 113 11.59 13.05 2.42
CA GLY A 113 10.21 13.41 2.76
C GLY A 113 9.77 14.74 2.11
N THR A 114 10.65 15.74 2.06
CA THR A 114 10.39 17.02 1.41
C THR A 114 10.10 16.84 -0.10
N ILE A 115 10.94 16.09 -0.81
CA ILE A 115 10.80 15.87 -2.26
C ILE A 115 9.52 15.11 -2.55
N SER A 116 9.24 14.03 -1.83
CA SER A 116 8.03 13.24 -1.99
C SER A 116 6.75 14.01 -1.62
N ALA A 117 6.87 15.02 -0.75
CA ALA A 117 5.79 15.94 -0.38
C ALA A 117 5.70 17.19 -1.29
N ASN A 118 6.07 17.11 -2.55
CA ASN A 118 6.03 18.23 -3.51
C ASN A 118 6.86 19.46 -3.06
N ASN A 119 8.05 19.25 -2.49
CA ASN A 119 8.94 20.24 -1.90
C ASN A 119 8.40 20.96 -0.65
N ASP A 120 7.48 20.36 0.08
CA ASP A 120 7.03 20.85 1.38
C ASP A 120 8.00 20.43 2.47
N ARG A 121 8.88 21.36 2.89
CA ARG A 121 9.89 21.12 3.93
C ARG A 121 9.26 20.79 5.27
N SER A 122 8.10 21.35 5.59
CA SER A 122 7.44 21.12 6.89
C SER A 122 7.01 19.65 7.04
N ILE A 123 6.59 19.00 5.94
CA ILE A 123 6.27 17.57 5.91
C ILE A 123 7.55 16.73 6.04
N GLY A 124 8.62 17.09 5.33
CA GLY A 124 9.89 16.39 5.46
C GLY A 124 10.46 16.41 6.88
N ASP A 125 10.40 17.57 7.55
CA ASP A 125 10.90 17.74 8.90
C ASP A 125 10.06 16.94 9.90
N ILE A 126 8.73 16.97 9.82
CA ILE A 126 7.86 16.21 10.73
C ILE A 126 8.03 14.70 10.59
N ILE A 127 8.24 14.18 9.36
CA ILE A 127 8.51 12.77 9.11
C ILE A 127 9.88 12.37 9.70
N SER A 128 10.91 13.19 9.52
CA SER A 128 12.24 12.89 10.06
C SER A 128 12.24 12.94 11.59
N ASP A 129 11.49 13.86 12.22
CA ASP A 129 11.29 13.94 13.67
C ASP A 129 10.53 12.71 14.18
N ALA A 130 9.52 12.23 13.44
CA ALA A 130 8.79 11.03 13.80
C ALA A 130 9.71 9.80 13.77
N MET A 131 10.50 9.63 12.70
CA MET A 131 11.45 8.51 12.57
C MET A 131 12.56 8.57 13.63
N GLU A 132 13.03 9.76 14.03
CA GLU A 132 13.99 9.90 15.11
C GLU A 132 13.42 9.42 16.46
N LYS A 133 12.13 9.72 16.74
CA LYS A 133 11.47 9.36 18.00
C LYS A 133 11.19 7.87 18.14
N VAL A 134 10.69 7.23 17.08
CA VAL A 134 10.29 5.81 17.13
C VAL A 134 11.32 4.87 16.50
N GLY A 135 12.37 5.39 15.85
CA GLY A 135 13.36 4.63 15.11
C GLY A 135 12.90 4.27 13.70
N ASN A 136 13.83 3.73 12.89
CA ASN A 136 13.60 3.44 11.49
C ASN A 136 12.52 2.36 11.25
N GLU A 137 12.40 1.42 12.17
CA GLU A 137 11.41 0.33 12.16
C GLU A 137 10.17 0.67 12.99
N GLY A 138 10.12 1.89 13.55
CA GLY A 138 9.03 2.34 14.42
C GLY A 138 7.74 2.61 13.65
N VAL A 139 6.63 2.51 14.36
CA VAL A 139 5.30 2.74 13.80
C VAL A 139 5.01 4.24 13.74
N ILE A 140 4.66 4.72 12.56
CA ILE A 140 4.22 6.10 12.32
C ILE A 140 2.86 6.01 11.64
N THR A 141 1.86 6.66 12.22
CA THR A 141 0.51 6.78 11.66
C THR A 141 0.20 8.23 11.32
N VAL A 142 -0.71 8.45 10.38
CA VAL A 142 -1.15 9.78 9.97
C VAL A 142 -2.65 9.88 10.27
N GLU A 143 -3.02 10.78 11.16
CA GLU A 143 -4.40 10.96 11.59
C GLU A 143 -4.90 12.38 11.31
N GLU A 144 -6.21 12.54 11.25
CA GLU A 144 -6.84 13.84 11.09
C GLU A 144 -6.91 14.57 12.44
N SER A 145 -6.43 15.81 12.49
CA SER A 145 -6.51 16.66 13.68
C SER A 145 -7.81 17.45 13.71
N LYS A 146 -8.32 17.68 14.91
CA LYS A 146 -9.43 18.64 15.11
C LYS A 146 -8.95 20.09 15.13
N SER A 147 -7.64 20.33 15.18
CA SER A 147 -7.02 21.65 15.12
C SER A 147 -6.57 22.00 13.70
N MET A 148 -6.30 23.28 13.45
CA MET A 148 -5.75 23.73 12.17
C MET A 148 -4.25 23.43 12.03
N ASP A 149 -3.57 23.10 13.11
CA ASP A 149 -2.12 22.90 13.15
C ASP A 149 -1.76 21.42 12.96
N THR A 150 -0.78 21.15 12.10
CA THR A 150 -0.17 19.84 11.97
C THR A 150 0.90 19.68 13.04
N HIS A 151 0.84 18.59 13.80
CA HIS A 151 1.79 18.33 14.89
C HIS A 151 2.10 16.84 15.04
N LEU A 152 3.25 16.56 15.65
CA LEU A 152 3.71 15.20 15.94
C LEU A 152 3.49 14.88 17.41
N GLU A 153 2.78 13.79 17.68
CA GLU A 153 2.60 13.22 19.00
C GLU A 153 3.23 11.83 19.07
N THR A 154 3.70 11.42 20.24
CA THR A 154 4.14 10.04 20.47
C THR A 154 3.30 9.45 21.57
N VAL A 155 2.63 8.34 21.28
CA VAL A 155 1.68 7.67 22.16
C VAL A 155 2.06 6.22 22.39
N GLU A 156 1.54 5.62 23.45
CA GLU A 156 1.66 4.19 23.66
C GLU A 156 0.86 3.46 22.60
N GLY A 157 1.47 2.47 21.97
CA GLY A 157 0.83 1.73 20.89
C GLY A 157 1.70 0.60 20.38
N MET A 158 1.15 -0.22 19.50
CA MET A 158 1.84 -1.39 18.94
C MET A 158 1.28 -1.76 17.59
N GLN A 159 2.16 -2.15 16.66
CA GLN A 159 1.78 -2.79 15.41
C GLN A 159 2.25 -4.24 15.38
N PHE A 160 1.44 -5.12 14.79
CA PHE A 160 1.82 -6.50 14.54
C PHE A 160 1.36 -6.96 13.15
N ASP A 161 2.08 -7.92 12.58
CA ASP A 161 1.98 -8.44 11.23
C ASP A 161 0.83 -9.46 11.08
N ARG A 162 -0.40 -9.01 11.28
CA ARG A 162 -1.65 -9.74 10.99
C ARG A 162 -2.71 -8.75 10.55
N GLY A 163 -3.24 -8.93 9.36
CA GLY A 163 -4.35 -8.15 8.82
C GLY A 163 -5.71 -8.76 9.13
N TYR A 164 -6.74 -8.16 8.57
CA TYR A 164 -8.11 -8.62 8.76
C TYR A 164 -8.35 -10.02 8.17
N LEU A 165 -9.17 -10.82 8.84
CA LEU A 165 -9.53 -12.17 8.40
C LEU A 165 -10.47 -12.20 7.20
N SER A 166 -11.14 -11.09 6.90
CA SER A 166 -12.05 -10.99 5.77
C SER A 166 -12.07 -9.55 5.21
N PRO A 167 -11.97 -9.37 3.89
CA PRO A 167 -12.11 -8.05 3.27
C PRO A 167 -13.46 -7.39 3.55
N TYR A 168 -14.47 -8.16 3.90
CA TYR A 168 -15.78 -7.62 4.26
C TYR A 168 -15.80 -6.83 5.58
N PHE A 169 -14.72 -6.87 6.37
CA PHE A 169 -14.57 -6.01 7.55
C PHE A 169 -14.14 -4.58 7.19
N VAL A 170 -13.62 -4.35 6.01
CA VAL A 170 -13.15 -3.04 5.53
C VAL A 170 -14.20 -1.95 5.75
N THR A 171 -13.79 -0.82 6.32
CA THR A 171 -14.62 0.36 6.56
C THR A 171 -14.30 1.49 5.58
N ASN A 172 -13.03 1.60 5.16
CA ASN A 172 -12.56 2.55 4.17
C ASN A 172 -12.20 1.80 2.88
N ALA A 173 -13.07 1.86 1.88
CA ALA A 173 -12.89 1.15 0.61
C ALA A 173 -11.76 1.74 -0.26
N GLU A 174 -11.36 2.98 -0.04
CA GLU A 174 -10.30 3.63 -0.81
C GLU A 174 -8.92 3.12 -0.40
N SER A 175 -8.65 3.03 0.92
CA SER A 175 -7.41 2.49 1.47
C SER A 175 -7.45 0.98 1.68
N MET A 176 -8.63 0.35 1.56
CA MET A 176 -8.85 -1.07 1.91
C MET A 176 -8.51 -1.38 3.36
N GLU A 177 -8.85 -0.49 4.27
CA GLU A 177 -8.55 -0.59 5.70
C GLU A 177 -9.81 -0.68 6.56
N VAL A 178 -9.64 -1.25 7.74
CA VAL A 178 -10.61 -1.18 8.83
C VAL A 178 -10.14 -0.11 9.80
N GLU A 179 -10.91 0.96 9.95
CA GLU A 179 -10.67 2.01 10.92
C GLU A 179 -11.71 1.93 12.05
N MET A 180 -11.24 1.89 13.29
CA MET A 180 -12.07 1.78 14.48
C MET A 180 -11.70 2.84 15.50
N GLU A 181 -12.65 3.69 15.88
CA GLU A 181 -12.49 4.66 16.96
C GLU A 181 -13.02 4.08 18.28
N ASN A 182 -12.25 4.25 19.34
CA ASN A 182 -12.55 3.79 20.70
C ASN A 182 -13.08 2.34 20.76
N PRO A 183 -12.42 1.37 20.05
CA PRO A 183 -12.86 0.00 20.04
C PRO A 183 -12.67 -0.69 21.40
N LEU A 184 -13.53 -1.67 21.67
CA LEU A 184 -13.27 -2.73 22.62
C LEU A 184 -12.42 -3.81 21.96
N ILE A 185 -11.50 -4.43 22.69
CA ILE A 185 -10.55 -5.41 22.16
C ILE A 185 -10.70 -6.71 22.96
N LEU A 186 -11.18 -7.74 22.29
CA LEU A 186 -11.26 -9.10 22.84
C LEU A 186 -9.98 -9.86 22.47
N ILE A 187 -9.25 -10.35 23.46
CA ILE A 187 -8.01 -11.11 23.29
C ILE A 187 -8.23 -12.54 23.75
N HIS A 188 -8.16 -13.51 22.83
CA HIS A 188 -8.42 -14.92 23.10
C HIS A 188 -7.27 -15.79 22.62
N GLU A 189 -6.84 -16.75 23.45
CA GLU A 189 -5.68 -17.61 23.17
C GLU A 189 -5.96 -18.64 22.08
N LYS A 190 -7.19 -19.19 22.03
CA LYS A 190 -7.58 -20.30 21.15
C LYS A 190 -8.33 -19.80 19.90
N LYS A 191 -8.65 -20.74 19.02
CA LYS A 191 -9.52 -20.51 17.87
C LYS A 191 -10.98 -20.28 18.32
N ILE A 192 -11.68 -19.43 17.59
CA ILE A 192 -13.12 -19.17 17.76
C ILE A 192 -13.83 -19.68 16.51
N SER A 193 -14.50 -20.81 16.61
CA SER A 193 -15.30 -21.40 15.53
C SER A 193 -16.80 -21.46 15.87
N ASN A 194 -17.11 -21.51 17.17
CA ASN A 194 -18.48 -21.64 17.67
C ASN A 194 -19.03 -20.28 18.11
N MET A 195 -20.11 -19.85 17.47
CA MET A 195 -20.76 -18.57 17.78
C MET A 195 -21.36 -18.51 19.18
N LYS A 196 -21.77 -19.65 19.75
CA LYS A 196 -22.41 -19.69 21.08
C LYS A 196 -21.49 -19.23 22.20
N GLU A 197 -20.18 -19.48 22.08
CA GLU A 197 -19.19 -19.08 23.08
C GLU A 197 -18.94 -17.55 23.04
N LEU A 198 -19.08 -16.94 21.87
CA LEU A 198 -18.83 -15.51 21.65
C LEU A 198 -20.08 -14.66 21.94
N LEU A 199 -21.29 -15.24 21.82
CA LEU A 199 -22.56 -14.53 21.90
C LEU A 199 -22.73 -13.68 23.18
N PRO A 200 -22.39 -14.16 24.41
CA PRO A 200 -22.56 -13.37 25.63
C PRO A 200 -21.74 -12.08 25.66
N VAL A 201 -20.56 -12.08 25.01
CA VAL A 201 -19.72 -10.88 24.88
C VAL A 201 -20.29 -9.94 23.84
N LEU A 202 -20.70 -10.47 22.67
CA LEU A 202 -21.25 -9.67 21.58
C LEU A 202 -22.52 -8.93 21.99
N GLU A 203 -23.44 -9.57 22.69
CA GLU A 203 -24.67 -8.94 23.18
C GLU A 203 -24.37 -7.69 24.05
N LYS A 204 -23.39 -7.81 24.95
CA LYS A 204 -22.98 -6.69 25.82
C LYS A 204 -22.31 -5.56 25.02
N VAL A 205 -21.46 -5.90 24.04
CA VAL A 205 -20.78 -4.91 23.18
C VAL A 205 -21.81 -4.17 22.33
N VAL A 206 -22.75 -4.89 21.72
CA VAL A 206 -23.82 -4.31 20.89
C VAL A 206 -24.71 -3.38 21.73
N GLN A 207 -25.07 -3.77 22.95
CA GLN A 207 -25.83 -2.92 23.88
C GLN A 207 -25.07 -1.63 24.24
N GLY A 208 -23.73 -1.71 24.31
CA GLY A 208 -22.85 -0.55 24.55
C GLY A 208 -22.63 0.35 23.33
N GLY A 209 -23.05 -0.05 22.14
CA GLY A 209 -22.90 0.70 20.89
C GLY A 209 -21.45 0.93 20.44
N ARG A 210 -20.50 0.18 21.00
CA ARG A 210 -19.05 0.32 20.68
C ARG A 210 -18.62 -0.69 19.61
N SER A 211 -17.57 -0.36 18.88
CA SER A 211 -16.92 -1.28 17.95
C SER A 211 -16.09 -2.35 18.69
N LEU A 212 -15.95 -3.53 18.10
CA LEU A 212 -15.21 -4.65 18.66
C LEU A 212 -14.13 -5.14 17.72
N LEU A 213 -12.89 -5.17 18.19
CA LEU A 213 -11.79 -5.94 17.58
C LEU A 213 -11.66 -7.28 18.29
N ILE A 214 -11.59 -8.37 17.55
CA ILE A 214 -11.35 -9.72 18.07
C ILE A 214 -9.92 -10.13 17.62
N ILE A 215 -9.06 -10.42 18.60
CA ILE A 215 -7.72 -10.97 18.38
C ILE A 215 -7.72 -12.38 18.95
N ALA A 216 -7.65 -13.39 18.09
CA ALA A 216 -7.68 -14.80 18.49
C ALA A 216 -6.65 -15.62 17.69
N GLU A 217 -6.34 -16.85 18.11
CA GLU A 217 -5.52 -17.73 17.29
C GLU A 217 -6.02 -17.82 15.85
N ASP A 218 -7.33 -17.99 15.70
CA ASP A 218 -8.07 -17.87 14.44
C ASP A 218 -9.55 -17.58 14.75
N VAL A 219 -10.27 -17.01 13.77
CA VAL A 219 -11.74 -16.95 13.80
C VAL A 219 -12.24 -17.54 12.49
N GLU A 220 -12.96 -18.65 12.57
CA GLU A 220 -13.31 -19.46 11.39
C GLU A 220 -14.76 -19.98 11.46
N GLY A 221 -15.21 -20.58 10.37
CA GLY A 221 -16.49 -21.28 10.30
C GLY A 221 -17.69 -20.38 10.56
N GLU A 222 -18.62 -20.86 11.43
CA GLU A 222 -19.86 -20.17 11.78
C GLU A 222 -19.62 -18.80 12.43
N ALA A 223 -18.60 -18.72 13.29
CA ALA A 223 -18.27 -17.48 13.99
C ALA A 223 -17.88 -16.37 13.00
N LEU A 224 -16.93 -16.64 12.08
CA LEU A 224 -16.51 -15.65 11.09
C LEU A 224 -17.66 -15.23 10.17
N ALA A 225 -18.43 -16.21 9.66
CA ALA A 225 -19.57 -15.93 8.77
C ALA A 225 -20.62 -15.04 9.46
N THR A 226 -20.92 -15.30 10.72
CA THR A 226 -21.88 -14.52 11.49
C THR A 226 -21.40 -13.12 11.77
N LEU A 227 -20.11 -12.92 12.12
CA LEU A 227 -19.52 -11.60 12.31
C LEU A 227 -19.57 -10.76 11.03
N VAL A 228 -19.17 -11.35 9.89
CA VAL A 228 -19.24 -10.71 8.57
C VAL A 228 -20.67 -10.31 8.21
N MET A 229 -21.64 -11.22 8.40
CA MET A 229 -23.05 -10.93 8.10
C MET A 229 -23.61 -9.80 8.96
N ASN A 230 -23.30 -9.75 10.24
CA ASN A 230 -23.75 -8.68 11.13
C ASN A 230 -23.12 -7.34 10.78
N LYS A 231 -21.81 -7.32 10.39
CA LYS A 231 -21.15 -6.12 9.89
C LYS A 231 -21.79 -5.61 8.61
N LEU A 232 -22.04 -6.48 7.64
CA LEU A 232 -22.67 -6.11 6.35
C LEU A 232 -24.11 -5.59 6.53
N ARG A 233 -24.85 -6.12 7.52
CA ARG A 233 -26.19 -5.60 7.90
C ARG A 233 -26.13 -4.29 8.67
N GLY A 234 -24.95 -3.80 9.03
CA GLY A 234 -24.81 -2.60 9.85
C GLY A 234 -25.25 -2.78 11.31
N SER A 235 -25.44 -4.02 11.78
CA SER A 235 -25.91 -4.30 13.14
C SER A 235 -24.90 -3.87 14.20
N PHE A 236 -23.61 -4.05 13.94
CA PHE A 236 -22.53 -3.47 14.74
C PHE A 236 -21.18 -3.49 14.00
N LYS A 237 -20.26 -2.64 14.43
CA LYS A 237 -18.92 -2.53 13.86
C LYS A 237 -18.02 -3.56 14.51
N VAL A 238 -17.49 -4.50 13.72
CA VAL A 238 -16.61 -5.58 14.19
C VAL A 238 -15.53 -5.87 13.17
N ALA A 239 -14.35 -6.24 13.64
CA ALA A 239 -13.30 -6.87 12.86
C ALA A 239 -12.65 -8.00 13.64
N ALA A 240 -12.05 -8.94 12.93
CA ALA A 240 -11.32 -10.05 13.52
C ALA A 240 -9.96 -10.21 12.81
N VAL A 241 -8.93 -10.45 13.62
CA VAL A 241 -7.55 -10.66 13.17
C VAL A 241 -6.96 -11.88 13.87
N LYS A 242 -5.95 -12.49 13.24
CA LYS A 242 -5.17 -13.55 13.89
C LYS A 242 -4.22 -12.98 14.92
N ALA A 243 -4.05 -13.69 16.01
CA ALA A 243 -3.02 -13.39 17.00
C ALA A 243 -1.61 -13.47 16.38
N PRO A 244 -0.70 -12.55 16.71
CA PRO A 244 0.66 -12.58 16.21
C PRO A 244 1.47 -13.73 16.86
N GLY A 245 2.41 -14.29 16.09
CA GLY A 245 3.30 -15.36 16.57
C GLY A 245 2.67 -16.75 16.62
N PHE A 246 3.43 -17.71 17.14
CA PHE A 246 3.04 -19.12 17.29
C PHE A 246 3.50 -19.66 18.63
N GLY A 247 2.78 -20.65 19.19
CA GLY A 247 3.14 -21.32 20.45
C GLY A 247 3.30 -20.34 21.61
N ASP A 248 4.35 -20.49 22.40
CA ASP A 248 4.60 -19.64 23.59
C ASP A 248 4.84 -18.17 23.24
N ARG A 249 5.37 -17.89 22.06
CA ARG A 249 5.51 -16.50 21.58
C ARG A 249 4.16 -15.83 21.39
N ARG A 250 3.17 -16.55 20.82
CA ARG A 250 1.83 -16.05 20.68
C ARG A 250 1.23 -15.70 22.04
N LYS A 251 1.36 -16.58 23.04
CA LYS A 251 0.92 -16.32 24.40
C LYS A 251 1.56 -15.05 24.98
N ALA A 252 2.87 -14.91 24.80
CA ALA A 252 3.61 -13.75 25.27
C ALA A 252 3.16 -12.44 24.57
N MET A 253 2.93 -12.46 23.24
CA MET A 253 2.45 -11.30 22.50
C MET A 253 1.00 -10.94 22.82
N LEU A 254 0.12 -11.93 23.06
CA LEU A 254 -1.24 -11.69 23.54
C LEU A 254 -1.22 -11.00 24.92
N GLN A 255 -0.31 -11.41 25.80
CA GLN A 255 -0.12 -10.77 27.11
C GLN A 255 0.38 -9.33 26.98
N ASP A 256 1.29 -9.05 26.04
CA ASP A 256 1.75 -7.69 25.75
C ASP A 256 0.61 -6.80 25.27
N LEU A 257 -0.23 -7.32 24.36
CA LEU A 257 -1.43 -6.63 23.86
C LEU A 257 -2.45 -6.38 24.98
N ALA A 258 -2.64 -7.36 25.89
CA ALA A 258 -3.55 -7.20 27.03
C ALA A 258 -3.06 -6.09 27.98
N ILE A 259 -1.78 -6.07 28.29
CA ILE A 259 -1.18 -5.02 29.15
C ILE A 259 -1.28 -3.65 28.47
N LEU A 260 -0.97 -3.56 27.17
CA LEU A 260 -1.05 -2.32 26.42
C LEU A 260 -2.47 -1.74 26.38
N THR A 261 -3.47 -2.59 26.24
CA THR A 261 -4.87 -2.17 26.08
C THR A 261 -5.68 -2.16 27.38
N GLY A 262 -5.06 -2.61 28.49
CA GLY A 262 -5.74 -2.74 29.79
C GLY A 262 -6.75 -3.89 29.84
N GLY A 263 -6.65 -4.85 28.90
CA GLY A 263 -7.51 -6.03 28.84
C GLY A 263 -6.93 -7.24 29.56
N THR A 264 -7.63 -8.36 29.40
CA THR A 264 -7.22 -9.67 29.94
C THR A 264 -7.23 -10.71 28.82
N VAL A 265 -6.15 -11.51 28.73
CA VAL A 265 -6.13 -12.64 27.81
C VAL A 265 -7.11 -13.71 28.29
N ILE A 266 -8.10 -14.03 27.49
CA ILE A 266 -9.02 -15.13 27.78
C ILE A 266 -8.35 -16.45 27.42
N SER A 267 -7.86 -17.14 28.44
CA SER A 267 -7.15 -18.41 28.36
C SER A 267 -7.71 -19.41 29.38
N GLU A 268 -8.05 -20.61 28.92
CA GLU A 268 -8.51 -21.66 29.81
C GLU A 268 -7.43 -22.12 30.79
N GLU A 269 -6.16 -22.03 30.41
CA GLU A 269 -5.02 -22.34 31.30
C GLU A 269 -4.96 -21.38 32.50
N GLN A 270 -5.44 -20.15 32.31
CA GLN A 270 -5.56 -19.12 33.37
C GLN A 270 -6.94 -19.15 34.07
N GLY A 271 -7.82 -20.06 33.69
CA GLY A 271 -9.16 -20.21 34.28
C GLY A 271 -10.22 -19.33 33.64
N TYR A 272 -9.92 -18.61 32.56
CA TYR A 272 -10.88 -17.77 31.85
C TYR A 272 -11.49 -18.52 30.67
N LYS A 273 -12.83 -18.52 30.61
CA LYS A 273 -13.60 -19.08 29.50
C LYS A 273 -14.30 -17.96 28.72
N LEU A 274 -14.36 -18.10 27.39
CA LEU A 274 -14.95 -17.11 26.51
C LEU A 274 -16.45 -16.88 26.81
N GLU A 275 -17.19 -17.94 27.10
CA GLU A 275 -18.61 -17.90 27.47
C GLU A 275 -18.92 -17.07 28.73
N ASN A 276 -17.93 -16.94 29.63
CA ASN A 276 -18.03 -16.18 30.88
C ASN A 276 -17.39 -14.78 30.79
N ALA A 277 -16.92 -14.37 29.62
CA ALA A 277 -16.27 -13.09 29.46
C ALA A 277 -17.25 -11.92 29.68
N THR A 278 -16.72 -10.89 30.33
CA THR A 278 -17.43 -9.64 30.59
C THR A 278 -16.73 -8.46 29.93
N LEU A 279 -17.37 -7.30 29.85
CA LEU A 279 -16.75 -6.09 29.32
C LEU A 279 -15.48 -5.69 30.08
N ALA A 280 -15.35 -6.07 31.36
CA ALA A 280 -14.17 -5.79 32.17
C ALA A 280 -12.90 -6.56 31.70
N TYR A 281 -13.06 -7.61 30.91
CA TYR A 281 -11.91 -8.35 30.33
C TYR A 281 -11.45 -7.79 28.99
N LEU A 282 -12.28 -6.93 28.38
CA LEU A 282 -11.93 -6.32 27.10
C LEU A 282 -10.94 -5.19 27.28
N GLY A 283 -9.90 -5.18 26.43
CA GLY A 283 -9.02 -4.05 26.32
C GLY A 283 -9.68 -2.90 25.55
N GLU A 284 -9.04 -1.72 25.59
CA GLU A 284 -9.48 -0.53 24.91
C GLU A 284 -8.30 0.21 24.27
N ALA A 285 -8.55 0.92 23.18
CA ALA A 285 -7.59 1.82 22.55
C ALA A 285 -8.31 3.06 22.02
N ARG A 286 -7.57 4.12 21.68
CA ARG A 286 -8.13 5.30 21.02
C ARG A 286 -8.52 4.96 19.59
N THR A 287 -7.58 4.43 18.79
CA THR A 287 -7.84 4.00 17.42
C THR A 287 -7.19 2.65 17.13
N VAL A 288 -7.81 1.90 16.23
CA VAL A 288 -7.23 0.70 15.64
C VAL A 288 -7.39 0.77 14.13
N THR A 289 -6.28 0.59 13.41
CA THR A 289 -6.26 0.49 11.95
C THR A 289 -5.76 -0.89 11.54
N ILE A 290 -6.49 -1.55 10.62
CA ILE A 290 -6.15 -2.89 10.15
C ILE A 290 -6.13 -2.86 8.63
N ASP A 291 -4.98 -3.15 8.05
CA ASP A 291 -4.83 -3.41 6.62
C ASP A 291 -4.84 -4.93 6.32
N LYS A 292 -4.51 -5.32 5.11
CA LYS A 292 -4.46 -6.75 4.71
C LYS A 292 -3.35 -7.54 5.41
N ASP A 293 -2.31 -6.86 5.88
CA ASP A 293 -1.08 -7.48 6.41
C ASP A 293 -0.84 -7.16 7.89
N ASN A 294 -1.30 -5.99 8.37
CA ASN A 294 -0.96 -5.45 9.68
C ASN A 294 -2.17 -5.01 10.49
N THR A 295 -2.01 -5.00 11.80
CA THR A 295 -2.91 -4.36 12.76
C THR A 295 -2.13 -3.39 13.63
N THR A 296 -2.54 -2.12 13.63
CA THR A 296 -1.95 -1.04 14.42
C THR A 296 -2.92 -0.60 15.52
N ILE A 297 -2.48 -0.68 16.76
CA ILE A 297 -3.22 -0.20 17.94
C ILE A 297 -2.54 1.08 18.42
N VAL A 298 -3.30 2.16 18.47
CA VAL A 298 -2.81 3.49 18.85
C VAL A 298 -3.45 3.89 20.16
N GLU A 299 -2.63 4.34 21.10
CA GLU A 299 -3.03 4.79 22.43
C GLU A 299 -3.91 3.76 23.17
N GLY A 300 -3.30 2.60 23.45
CA GLY A 300 -3.90 1.60 24.32
C GLY A 300 -4.21 2.18 25.71
N LYS A 301 -5.32 1.77 26.32
CA LYS A 301 -5.79 2.28 27.61
C LYS A 301 -5.21 1.51 28.80
N GLY A 302 -4.16 0.71 28.60
CA GLY A 302 -3.42 0.08 29.69
C GLY A 302 -2.72 1.10 30.60
N ALA A 303 -2.47 0.72 31.85
CA ALA A 303 -1.76 1.62 32.76
C ALA A 303 -0.27 1.71 32.35
N THR A 304 0.25 2.92 32.14
CA THR A 304 1.66 3.17 31.76
C THR A 304 2.66 2.48 32.69
N LYS A 305 2.31 2.34 33.97
CA LYS A 305 3.13 1.62 34.95
C LYS A 305 3.27 0.15 34.59
N ASP A 306 2.20 -0.50 34.15
CA ASP A 306 2.19 -1.93 33.79
C ASP A 306 2.91 -2.16 32.47
N VAL A 307 2.73 -1.28 31.49
CA VAL A 307 3.48 -1.26 30.22
C VAL A 307 4.98 -1.13 30.50
N THR A 308 5.39 -0.17 31.35
CA THR A 308 6.79 0.03 31.73
C THR A 308 7.36 -1.17 32.45
N ALA A 309 6.61 -1.78 33.38
CA ALA A 309 7.01 -3.00 34.07
C ALA A 309 7.24 -4.15 33.07
N ARG A 310 6.36 -4.31 32.10
CA ARG A 310 6.48 -5.33 31.05
C ARG A 310 7.68 -5.10 30.15
N VAL A 311 7.95 -3.88 29.74
CA VAL A 311 9.16 -3.50 28.98
C VAL A 311 10.42 -3.88 29.75
N ASN A 312 10.48 -3.60 31.06
CA ASN A 312 11.63 -3.97 31.88
C ASN A 312 11.78 -5.49 32.05
N GLU A 313 10.68 -6.23 32.17
CA GLU A 313 10.70 -7.70 32.18
C GLU A 313 11.30 -8.27 30.89
N ILE A 314 10.90 -7.76 29.73
CA ILE A 314 11.43 -8.18 28.44
C ILE A 314 12.93 -7.85 28.34
N LYS A 315 13.38 -6.68 28.81
CA LYS A 315 14.81 -6.31 28.84
C LYS A 315 15.63 -7.32 29.63
N VAL A 316 15.14 -7.72 30.81
CA VAL A 316 15.80 -8.73 31.62
C VAL A 316 15.84 -10.09 30.92
N GLN A 317 14.79 -10.46 30.16
CA GLN A 317 14.78 -11.69 29.35
C GLN A 317 15.81 -11.64 28.22
N VAL A 318 15.97 -10.48 27.54
CA VAL A 318 17.00 -10.27 26.50
C VAL A 318 18.41 -10.46 27.07
N GLU A 319 18.67 -9.96 28.28
CA GLU A 319 19.98 -10.10 28.93
C GLU A 319 20.29 -11.54 29.39
N LYS A 320 19.27 -12.28 29.80
CA LYS A 320 19.41 -13.61 30.36
C LYS A 320 19.46 -14.74 29.32
N THR A 321 18.91 -14.51 28.14
CA THR A 321 18.84 -15.56 27.10
C THR A 321 20.22 -15.87 26.53
N THR A 322 20.50 -17.15 26.37
CA THR A 322 21.74 -17.67 25.74
C THR A 322 21.57 -17.97 24.26
N SER A 323 20.33 -17.97 23.77
CA SER A 323 19.99 -18.22 22.36
C SER A 323 19.99 -16.89 21.58
N ASP A 324 20.82 -16.78 20.56
CA ASP A 324 20.86 -15.59 19.71
C ASP A 324 19.53 -15.37 18.97
N TYR A 325 18.88 -16.45 18.53
CA TYR A 325 17.56 -16.38 17.91
C TYR A 325 16.47 -15.86 18.87
N ASP A 326 16.46 -16.35 20.13
CA ASP A 326 15.49 -15.87 21.12
C ASP A 326 15.79 -14.44 21.52
N ARG A 327 17.07 -14.07 21.60
CA ARG A 327 17.48 -12.67 21.84
C ARG A 327 16.96 -11.74 20.75
N GLU A 328 17.12 -12.08 19.48
CA GLU A 328 16.60 -11.32 18.35
C GLU A 328 15.08 -11.14 18.47
N LYS A 329 14.34 -12.23 18.73
CA LYS A 329 12.87 -12.17 18.83
C LYS A 329 12.36 -11.43 20.07
N LEU A 330 13.10 -11.46 21.18
CA LEU A 330 12.82 -10.64 22.35
C LEU A 330 13.10 -9.15 22.09
N GLN A 331 14.17 -8.84 21.32
CA GLN A 331 14.47 -7.47 20.91
C GLN A 331 13.41 -6.89 19.97
N GLU A 332 12.93 -7.66 18.98
CA GLU A 332 11.80 -7.26 18.13
C GLU A 332 10.56 -6.95 18.96
N ARG A 333 10.22 -7.81 19.91
CA ARG A 333 9.08 -7.62 20.79
C ARG A 333 9.24 -6.41 21.71
N LEU A 334 10.45 -6.20 22.24
CA LEU A 334 10.80 -5.02 23.02
C LEU A 334 10.64 -3.74 22.21
N ALA A 335 11.15 -3.72 20.97
CA ALA A 335 11.04 -2.56 20.09
C ALA A 335 9.57 -2.21 19.79
N LYS A 336 8.73 -3.22 19.53
CA LYS A 336 7.29 -3.03 19.27
C LYS A 336 6.54 -2.45 20.47
N LEU A 337 6.87 -2.86 21.70
CA LEU A 337 6.18 -2.40 22.91
C LEU A 337 6.75 -1.10 23.46
N ALA A 338 8.08 -0.92 23.42
CA ALA A 338 8.77 0.24 24.01
C ALA A 338 8.85 1.44 23.06
N GLY A 339 8.79 1.21 21.73
CA GLY A 339 8.90 2.25 20.72
C GLY A 339 7.68 3.17 20.65
N GLY A 340 6.52 2.68 21.06
CA GLY A 340 5.26 3.41 20.90
C GLY A 340 4.88 3.60 19.44
N VAL A 341 3.96 4.53 19.20
CA VAL A 341 3.51 4.97 17.87
C VAL A 341 3.69 6.48 17.76
N ALA A 342 4.36 6.93 16.72
CA ALA A 342 4.39 8.34 16.36
C ALA A 342 3.15 8.67 15.53
N VAL A 343 2.33 9.59 16.00
CA VAL A 343 1.10 10.03 15.33
C VAL A 343 1.33 11.40 14.73
N ILE A 344 1.27 11.49 13.40
CA ILE A 344 1.29 12.78 12.70
C ILE A 344 -0.15 13.24 12.55
N ASN A 345 -0.57 14.17 13.37
CA ASN A 345 -1.90 14.77 13.36
C ASN A 345 -1.95 15.88 12.31
N ILE A 346 -2.73 15.69 11.24
CA ILE A 346 -2.84 16.64 10.14
C ILE A 346 -3.92 17.68 10.43
N GLY A 347 -3.54 18.95 10.49
CA GLY A 347 -4.46 20.07 10.59
C GLY A 347 -4.61 20.82 9.27
N ALA A 348 -5.85 21.23 8.96
CA ALA A 348 -6.17 22.07 7.81
C ALA A 348 -7.45 22.87 8.05
N ALA A 349 -7.69 23.89 7.21
CA ALA A 349 -8.86 24.75 7.34
C ALA A 349 -10.14 24.10 6.81
N THR A 350 -10.03 23.17 5.89
CA THR A 350 -11.16 22.46 5.26
C THR A 350 -10.93 20.97 5.22
N GLU A 351 -12.00 20.18 5.16
CA GLU A 351 -11.93 18.72 5.07
C GLU A 351 -11.22 18.24 3.77
N VAL A 352 -11.46 18.94 2.65
CA VAL A 352 -10.82 18.61 1.37
C VAL A 352 -9.30 18.83 1.44
N GLU A 353 -8.86 19.96 2.00
CA GLU A 353 -7.45 20.27 2.21
C GLU A 353 -6.79 19.27 3.19
N MET A 354 -7.51 18.88 4.23
CA MET A 354 -7.04 17.89 5.21
C MET A 354 -6.78 16.53 4.55
N LYS A 355 -7.73 16.03 3.76
CA LYS A 355 -7.58 14.76 3.03
C LYS A 355 -6.42 14.80 2.03
N GLU A 356 -6.29 15.91 1.29
CA GLU A 356 -5.18 16.08 0.34
C GLU A 356 -3.82 16.11 1.09
N LYS A 357 -3.74 16.86 2.18
CA LYS A 357 -2.51 16.96 2.97
C LYS A 357 -2.17 15.65 3.66
N LYS A 358 -3.19 14.89 4.15
CA LYS A 358 -3.03 13.56 4.72
C LYS A 358 -2.42 12.61 3.68
N ALA A 359 -3.02 12.51 2.49
CA ALA A 359 -2.52 11.65 1.42
C ALA A 359 -1.07 11.99 1.04
N ARG A 360 -0.73 13.29 0.95
CA ARG A 360 0.62 13.76 0.65
C ARG A 360 1.64 13.36 1.74
N VAL A 361 1.24 13.42 3.01
CA VAL A 361 2.09 13.00 4.14
C VAL A 361 2.28 11.48 4.14
N GLU A 362 1.23 10.70 3.86
CA GLU A 362 1.30 9.25 3.75
C GLU A 362 2.22 8.81 2.61
N ASP A 363 2.10 9.40 1.42
CA ASP A 363 2.98 9.13 0.28
C ASP A 363 4.45 9.46 0.62
N ALA A 364 4.69 10.63 1.25
CA ALA A 364 6.03 11.04 1.67
C ALA A 364 6.62 10.12 2.75
N LEU A 365 5.80 9.63 3.69
CA LEU A 365 6.21 8.67 4.71
C LEU A 365 6.63 7.34 4.09
N HIS A 366 5.84 6.82 3.12
CA HIS A 366 6.15 5.58 2.42
C HIS A 366 7.45 5.69 1.62
N ALA A 367 7.61 6.76 0.85
CA ALA A 367 8.84 7.03 0.09
C ALA A 367 10.06 7.16 1.01
N THR A 368 9.90 7.81 2.17
CA THR A 368 10.98 7.96 3.16
C THR A 368 11.37 6.60 3.76
N ARG A 369 10.41 5.75 4.13
CA ARG A 369 10.69 4.38 4.58
C ARG A 369 11.39 3.55 3.52
N ALA A 370 10.94 3.64 2.26
CA ALA A 370 11.57 2.98 1.12
C ALA A 370 13.03 3.42 0.94
N ALA A 371 13.31 4.72 1.11
CA ALA A 371 14.66 5.27 1.02
C ALA A 371 15.57 4.84 2.17
N VAL A 372 15.04 4.77 3.40
CA VAL A 372 15.81 4.25 4.54
C VAL A 372 16.16 2.77 4.36
N LYS A 373 15.22 1.98 3.79
CA LYS A 373 15.39 0.54 3.58
C LYS A 373 16.43 0.20 2.52
N GLU A 374 16.36 0.81 1.34
CA GLU A 374 17.22 0.46 0.19
C GLU A 374 18.11 1.61 -0.31
N GLY A 375 18.07 2.78 0.32
CA GLY A 375 18.81 3.95 -0.10
C GLY A 375 18.11 4.75 -1.20
N ILE A 376 18.86 5.68 -1.77
CA ILE A 376 18.40 6.63 -2.79
C ILE A 376 19.24 6.54 -4.05
N VAL A 377 18.64 6.90 -5.16
CA VAL A 377 19.28 7.07 -6.49
C VAL A 377 19.00 8.48 -7.05
N PRO A 378 19.73 8.96 -8.07
CA PRO A 378 19.38 10.20 -8.76
C PRO A 378 17.97 10.14 -9.33
N GLY A 379 17.13 11.12 -8.99
CA GLY A 379 15.72 11.19 -9.41
C GLY A 379 15.52 11.69 -10.86
N GLY A 380 14.27 12.03 -11.19
CA GLY A 380 13.92 12.55 -12.51
C GLY A 380 14.17 11.57 -13.67
N GLY A 381 14.13 10.26 -13.39
CA GLY A 381 14.39 9.20 -14.36
C GLY A 381 15.87 9.01 -14.71
N VAL A 382 16.80 9.77 -14.11
CA VAL A 382 18.24 9.70 -14.40
C VAL A 382 18.83 8.34 -14.04
N ALA A 383 18.42 7.75 -12.90
CA ALA A 383 18.87 6.42 -12.50
C ALA A 383 18.54 5.37 -13.57
N LEU A 384 17.33 5.41 -14.14
CA LEU A 384 16.89 4.52 -15.21
C LEU A 384 17.66 4.75 -16.51
N LEU A 385 17.93 6.01 -16.87
CA LEU A 385 18.78 6.34 -18.02
C LEU A 385 20.23 5.82 -17.86
N ARG A 386 20.75 5.79 -16.63
CA ARG A 386 22.07 5.17 -16.37
C ARG A 386 21.99 3.65 -16.43
N ALA A 387 20.94 3.07 -15.88
CA ALA A 387 20.70 1.63 -15.91
C ALA A 387 20.52 1.10 -17.34
N SER A 388 19.90 1.86 -18.24
CA SER A 388 19.74 1.43 -19.64
C SER A 388 21.09 1.10 -20.31
N LYS A 389 22.16 1.82 -19.95
CA LYS A 389 23.52 1.55 -20.47
C LYS A 389 24.19 0.30 -19.87
N SER A 390 23.66 -0.24 -18.78
CA SER A 390 24.18 -1.45 -18.14
C SER A 390 23.65 -2.74 -18.77
N ILE A 391 22.58 -2.66 -19.56
CA ILE A 391 21.99 -3.80 -20.23
C ILE A 391 22.93 -4.29 -21.34
N SER A 392 23.34 -5.55 -21.22
CA SER A 392 24.19 -6.23 -22.20
C SER A 392 23.42 -7.33 -22.91
N THR A 393 23.46 -7.32 -24.22
CA THR A 393 22.85 -8.35 -25.08
C THR A 393 23.87 -9.44 -25.51
N LYS A 394 25.12 -9.35 -25.03
CA LYS A 394 26.17 -10.31 -25.41
C LYS A 394 25.85 -11.73 -24.97
N GLY A 395 25.84 -12.66 -25.93
CA GLY A 395 25.58 -14.08 -25.67
C GLY A 395 24.10 -14.44 -25.57
N LEU A 396 23.19 -13.51 -25.85
CA LEU A 396 21.77 -13.77 -26.00
C LEU A 396 21.43 -14.18 -27.44
N GLU A 397 20.46 -15.05 -27.60
CA GLU A 397 19.87 -15.38 -28.90
C GLU A 397 19.11 -14.19 -29.49
N GLU A 398 18.79 -14.19 -30.79
CA GLU A 398 18.32 -13.02 -31.53
C GLU A 398 17.07 -12.39 -30.88
N ASP A 399 16.00 -13.13 -30.70
CA ASP A 399 14.76 -12.60 -30.09
C ASP A 399 14.91 -12.29 -28.60
N TYR A 400 15.81 -13.00 -27.94
CA TYR A 400 16.14 -12.74 -26.54
C TYR A 400 16.90 -11.41 -26.37
N ALA A 401 17.84 -11.12 -27.30
CA ALA A 401 18.55 -9.86 -27.36
C ALA A 401 17.59 -8.70 -27.64
N LEU A 402 16.65 -8.88 -28.58
CA LEU A 402 15.59 -7.89 -28.86
C LEU A 402 14.75 -7.56 -27.62
N GLY A 403 14.40 -8.56 -26.80
CA GLY A 403 13.70 -8.34 -25.54
C GLY A 403 14.46 -7.41 -24.57
N ALA A 404 15.78 -7.64 -24.43
CA ALA A 404 16.63 -6.77 -23.62
C ALA A 404 16.75 -5.34 -24.19
N GLU A 405 16.79 -5.20 -25.52
CA GLU A 405 16.80 -3.90 -26.20
C GLU A 405 15.48 -3.14 -26.05
N ILE A 406 14.34 -3.83 -26.06
CA ILE A 406 13.03 -3.23 -25.74
C ILE A 406 13.05 -2.57 -24.39
N LEU A 407 13.52 -3.29 -23.36
CA LEU A 407 13.65 -2.73 -22.02
C LEU A 407 14.63 -1.54 -21.99
N GLN A 408 15.80 -1.69 -22.65
CA GLN A 408 16.80 -0.63 -22.72
C GLN A 408 16.23 0.70 -23.25
N LYS A 409 15.39 0.64 -24.28
CA LYS A 409 14.71 1.82 -24.85
C LYS A 409 13.63 2.35 -23.91
N ALA A 410 12.83 1.45 -23.34
CA ALA A 410 11.70 1.78 -22.46
C ALA A 410 12.13 2.52 -21.19
N LEU A 411 13.32 2.23 -20.65
CA LEU A 411 13.87 2.91 -19.47
C LEU A 411 14.05 4.43 -19.64
N SER A 412 14.02 4.93 -20.87
CA SER A 412 14.02 6.38 -21.11
C SER A 412 12.64 7.03 -20.93
N GLY A 413 11.57 6.24 -20.89
CA GLY A 413 10.18 6.72 -20.85
C GLY A 413 9.89 7.71 -19.72
N PRO A 414 10.19 7.40 -18.45
CA PRO A 414 9.91 8.31 -17.34
C PRO A 414 10.60 9.67 -17.46
N ALA A 415 11.91 9.69 -17.83
CA ALA A 415 12.62 10.94 -18.03
C ALA A 415 12.04 11.76 -19.20
N ARG A 416 11.69 11.10 -20.31
CA ARG A 416 11.04 11.77 -21.46
C ARG A 416 9.70 12.37 -21.04
N GLN A 417 8.87 11.63 -20.34
CA GLN A 417 7.56 12.11 -19.91
C GLN A 417 7.66 13.36 -19.01
N ILE A 418 8.64 13.39 -18.08
CA ILE A 418 8.86 14.56 -17.23
C ILE A 418 9.26 15.77 -18.07
N ILE A 419 10.13 15.60 -19.06
CA ILE A 419 10.62 16.68 -19.91
C ILE A 419 9.52 17.17 -20.88
N ASP A 420 8.76 16.24 -21.47
CA ASP A 420 7.64 16.56 -22.35
C ASP A 420 6.54 17.33 -21.58
N ASN A 421 6.27 16.96 -20.32
CA ASN A 421 5.34 17.67 -19.43
C ASN A 421 5.81 19.11 -19.11
N ALA A 422 7.12 19.36 -19.14
CA ALA A 422 7.69 20.70 -19.02
C ALA A 422 7.64 21.50 -20.33
N GLY A 423 7.11 20.94 -21.43
CA GLY A 423 6.99 21.58 -22.71
C GLY A 423 8.30 21.65 -23.51
N LEU A 424 9.28 20.78 -23.16
CA LEU A 424 10.60 20.76 -23.78
C LEU A 424 10.79 19.52 -24.69
N GLU A 425 11.71 19.60 -25.63
CA GLU A 425 12.03 18.49 -26.54
C GLU A 425 12.81 17.38 -25.80
N SER A 426 12.13 16.32 -25.41
CA SER A 426 12.71 15.26 -24.57
C SER A 426 13.89 14.53 -25.20
N ALA A 427 13.88 14.36 -26.52
CA ALA A 427 14.97 13.68 -27.23
C ALA A 427 16.31 14.41 -27.07
N VAL A 428 16.29 15.74 -27.16
CA VAL A 428 17.49 16.59 -27.03
C VAL A 428 18.01 16.52 -25.60
N VAL A 429 17.12 16.73 -24.62
CA VAL A 429 17.51 16.76 -23.20
C VAL A 429 18.02 15.41 -22.73
N VAL A 430 17.35 14.31 -23.09
CA VAL A 430 17.80 12.94 -22.73
C VAL A 430 19.16 12.62 -23.33
N ASN A 431 19.43 12.98 -24.58
CA ASN A 431 20.73 12.78 -25.21
C ASN A 431 21.83 13.55 -24.46
N GLU A 432 21.56 14.78 -24.06
CA GLU A 432 22.49 15.59 -23.27
C GLU A 432 22.75 14.98 -21.88
N ILE A 433 21.69 14.48 -21.19
CA ILE A 433 21.85 13.74 -19.93
C ILE A 433 22.73 12.51 -20.14
N LEU A 434 22.50 11.75 -21.22
CA LEU A 434 23.27 10.53 -21.53
C LEU A 434 24.73 10.82 -21.88
N SER A 435 25.06 12.02 -22.36
CA SER A 435 26.47 12.45 -22.62
C SER A 435 27.23 12.68 -21.31
N LYS A 436 26.53 13.05 -20.24
CA LYS A 436 27.09 13.32 -18.90
C LYS A 436 27.24 12.04 -18.09
N LYS A 437 28.04 12.09 -17.02
CA LYS A 437 28.26 10.92 -16.12
C LYS A 437 27.71 11.18 -14.72
N GLY A 438 27.59 10.11 -13.94
CA GLY A 438 27.22 10.15 -12.53
C GLY A 438 25.77 10.61 -12.33
N SER A 439 25.54 11.43 -11.30
CA SER A 439 24.24 11.95 -10.91
C SER A 439 23.79 13.19 -11.70
N ASN A 440 24.52 13.59 -12.75
CA ASN A 440 24.10 14.74 -13.57
C ASN A 440 22.82 14.42 -14.34
N GLY A 441 21.83 15.30 -14.22
CA GLY A 441 20.53 15.20 -14.86
C GLY A 441 20.00 16.58 -15.23
N PHE A 442 18.69 16.66 -15.46
CA PHE A 442 18.00 17.87 -15.82
C PHE A 442 16.90 18.19 -14.81
N ASP A 443 17.00 19.36 -14.19
CA ASP A 443 15.95 19.92 -13.34
C ASP A 443 14.90 20.60 -14.25
N ALA A 444 13.75 19.93 -14.43
CA ALA A 444 12.68 20.41 -15.30
C ALA A 444 11.99 21.69 -14.75
N ARG A 445 12.06 21.92 -13.43
CA ARG A 445 11.50 23.12 -12.80
C ARG A 445 12.34 24.37 -13.08
N LEU A 446 13.68 24.22 -13.03
CA LEU A 446 14.62 25.31 -13.25
C LEU A 446 15.14 25.36 -14.69
N GLU A 447 14.81 24.36 -15.51
CA GLU A 447 15.30 24.18 -16.89
C GLU A 447 16.83 24.16 -16.98
N LYS A 448 17.49 23.48 -16.03
CA LYS A 448 18.95 23.46 -15.92
C LYS A 448 19.50 22.05 -15.71
N TYR A 449 20.69 21.83 -16.24
CA TYR A 449 21.44 20.61 -15.94
C TYR A 449 22.16 20.76 -14.60
N VAL A 450 21.87 19.86 -13.68
CA VAL A 450 22.36 19.87 -12.29
C VAL A 450 22.84 18.49 -11.86
N ASP A 451 23.60 18.44 -10.76
CA ASP A 451 23.80 17.20 -10.03
C ASP A 451 22.53 16.91 -9.22
N MET A 452 21.76 15.91 -9.65
CA MET A 452 20.44 15.59 -9.09
C MET A 452 20.51 15.31 -7.59
N VAL A 453 21.50 14.54 -7.13
CA VAL A 453 21.65 14.21 -5.70
C VAL A 453 21.98 15.45 -4.86
N LYS A 454 22.90 16.30 -5.33
CA LYS A 454 23.24 17.54 -4.60
C LYS A 454 22.09 18.56 -4.61
N SER A 455 21.28 18.55 -5.65
CA SER A 455 20.11 19.42 -5.77
C SER A 455 18.88 18.87 -5.03
N GLY A 456 19.01 17.70 -4.38
CA GLY A 456 17.91 17.06 -3.66
C GLY A 456 16.90 16.36 -4.54
N ILE A 457 17.09 16.26 -5.86
CA ILE A 457 16.22 15.55 -6.78
C ILE A 457 16.61 14.07 -6.77
N ILE A 458 15.96 13.32 -5.90
CA ILE A 458 16.31 11.93 -5.55
C ILE A 458 15.05 11.05 -5.56
N ASP A 459 15.23 9.78 -5.88
CA ASP A 459 14.17 8.76 -5.81
C ASP A 459 14.61 7.64 -4.85
N PRO A 460 13.70 7.05 -4.08
CA PRO A 460 13.98 5.83 -3.32
C PRO A 460 14.32 4.68 -4.26
N THR A 461 15.40 3.95 -3.97
CA THR A 461 15.85 2.82 -4.80
C THR A 461 14.78 1.73 -4.89
N LEU A 462 14.11 1.43 -3.77
CA LEU A 462 13.02 0.47 -3.70
C LEU A 462 11.89 0.82 -4.68
N VAL A 463 11.47 2.09 -4.71
CA VAL A 463 10.41 2.59 -5.61
C VAL A 463 10.80 2.39 -7.07
N THR A 464 11.99 2.87 -7.44
CA THR A 464 12.49 2.78 -8.82
C THR A 464 12.65 1.33 -9.28
N ARG A 465 13.19 0.47 -8.43
CA ARG A 465 13.36 -0.97 -8.70
C ARG A 465 12.02 -1.69 -8.87
N THR A 466 11.10 -1.49 -7.94
CA THR A 466 9.78 -2.13 -7.95
C THR A 466 8.96 -1.69 -9.16
N ALA A 467 9.04 -0.41 -9.53
CA ALA A 467 8.37 0.10 -10.72
C ALA A 467 8.85 -0.60 -12.01
N VAL A 468 10.16 -0.83 -12.17
CA VAL A 468 10.71 -1.56 -13.33
C VAL A 468 10.25 -3.01 -13.32
N GLN A 469 10.32 -3.70 -12.18
CA GLN A 469 9.95 -5.11 -12.05
C GLN A 469 8.46 -5.34 -12.36
N ASN A 470 7.57 -4.54 -11.78
CA ASN A 470 6.14 -4.67 -11.98
C ASN A 470 5.71 -4.27 -13.40
N ALA A 471 6.28 -3.20 -13.94
CA ALA A 471 6.05 -2.78 -15.32
C ALA A 471 6.44 -3.88 -16.32
N ALA A 472 7.63 -4.46 -16.17
CA ALA A 472 8.10 -5.53 -17.05
C ALA A 472 7.28 -6.81 -16.91
N SER A 473 6.86 -7.17 -15.70
CA SER A 473 6.02 -8.35 -15.43
C SER A 473 4.69 -8.27 -16.18
N ILE A 474 3.96 -7.18 -16.05
CA ILE A 474 2.65 -6.99 -16.69
C ILE A 474 2.80 -6.74 -18.20
N ALA A 475 3.79 -5.96 -18.63
CA ALA A 475 4.07 -5.75 -20.06
C ALA A 475 4.43 -7.08 -20.74
N GLY A 476 5.25 -7.92 -20.09
CA GLY A 476 5.56 -9.26 -20.57
C GLY A 476 4.32 -10.15 -20.73
N LEU A 477 3.38 -10.07 -19.78
CA LEU A 477 2.10 -10.78 -19.87
C LEU A 477 1.27 -10.28 -21.05
N LEU A 478 1.14 -8.96 -21.24
CA LEU A 478 0.43 -8.36 -22.36
C LEU A 478 1.03 -8.76 -23.71
N LEU A 479 2.35 -8.77 -23.84
CA LEU A 479 3.04 -9.13 -25.08
C LEU A 479 2.89 -10.61 -25.46
N THR A 480 2.70 -11.50 -24.48
CA THR A 480 2.53 -12.94 -24.67
C THR A 480 1.06 -13.36 -24.79
N THR A 481 0.10 -12.43 -24.61
CA THR A 481 -1.34 -12.72 -24.70
C THR A 481 -1.78 -12.74 -26.16
N GLU A 482 -2.26 -13.91 -26.65
CA GLU A 482 -2.74 -14.09 -28.02
C GLU A 482 -4.26 -13.95 -28.12
N ALA A 483 -5.00 -14.24 -27.07
CA ALA A 483 -6.47 -14.23 -27.07
C ALA A 483 -7.02 -13.63 -25.78
N VAL A 484 -8.14 -12.92 -25.94
CA VAL A 484 -8.90 -12.34 -24.82
C VAL A 484 -10.32 -12.92 -24.87
N ILE A 485 -10.82 -13.37 -23.73
CA ILE A 485 -12.18 -13.88 -23.56
C ILE A 485 -12.95 -12.91 -22.68
N SER A 486 -14.05 -12.39 -23.18
CA SER A 486 -14.96 -11.51 -22.44
C SER A 486 -16.40 -11.99 -22.60
N ASP A 487 -17.26 -11.61 -21.67
CA ASP A 487 -18.69 -11.82 -21.79
C ASP A 487 -19.24 -11.11 -23.02
N LYS A 488 -20.17 -11.77 -23.70
CA LYS A 488 -20.85 -11.16 -24.84
C LYS A 488 -21.73 -10.01 -24.32
N PRO A 489 -21.64 -8.81 -24.91
CA PRO A 489 -22.55 -7.72 -24.54
C PRO A 489 -24.00 -8.19 -24.65
N GLU A 490 -24.76 -8.02 -23.59
CA GLU A 490 -26.20 -8.26 -23.65
C GLU A 490 -26.81 -7.27 -24.65
N PRO A 491 -27.69 -7.73 -25.56
CA PRO A 491 -28.39 -6.83 -26.46
C PRO A 491 -29.22 -5.85 -25.58
N GLU A 492 -29.04 -4.56 -25.83
CA GLU A 492 -29.88 -3.54 -25.19
C GLU A 492 -31.34 -3.93 -25.38
N THR A 493 -32.00 -4.32 -24.28
CA THR A 493 -33.46 -4.50 -24.30
C THR A 493 -34.05 -3.12 -24.58
N PRO A 494 -34.81 -2.95 -25.71
CA PRO A 494 -35.42 -1.67 -25.97
C PRO A 494 -36.27 -1.29 -24.76
N VAL A 495 -35.97 -0.18 -24.13
CA VAL A 495 -36.82 0.39 -23.08
C VAL A 495 -38.14 0.70 -23.78
N GLY A 496 -39.11 -0.21 -23.61
CA GLY A 496 -40.47 -0.01 -24.10
C GLY A 496 -40.97 1.34 -23.59
N PRO A 497 -41.73 2.07 -24.39
CA PRO A 497 -42.29 3.36 -23.97
C PRO A 497 -43.03 3.14 -22.64
N PRO A 498 -42.91 4.08 -21.69
CA PRO A 498 -43.58 3.95 -20.40
C PRO A 498 -45.05 3.70 -20.65
N ALA A 499 -45.60 2.62 -20.12
CA ALA A 499 -47.01 2.27 -20.20
C ALA A 499 -47.80 3.47 -19.72
N GLY A 500 -48.43 4.17 -20.66
CA GLY A 500 -49.22 5.34 -20.40
C GLY A 500 -50.35 4.95 -19.44
N GLY A 501 -50.35 5.55 -18.27
CA GLY A 501 -51.42 5.39 -17.30
C GLY A 501 -52.73 5.75 -17.99
N MET A 502 -53.66 4.79 -18.11
CA MET A 502 -55.07 5.08 -18.42
C MET A 502 -55.62 6.02 -17.37
N PRO A 503 -56.24 7.12 -17.73
CA PRO A 503 -56.99 7.90 -16.76
C PRO A 503 -58.20 7.06 -16.27
N ASP A 504 -58.26 6.84 -14.99
CA ASP A 504 -59.39 6.28 -14.29
C ASP A 504 -60.64 7.22 -14.48
N MET A 505 -61.50 6.82 -15.37
CA MET A 505 -62.84 7.40 -15.51
C MET A 505 -63.76 6.76 -14.45
N GLY A 506 -63.59 7.22 -13.21
CA GLY A 506 -64.50 6.87 -12.11
C GLY A 506 -65.89 7.42 -12.30
N GLY A 507 -66.79 6.47 -12.36
CA GLY A 507 -68.18 6.60 -12.63
C GLY A 507 -69.02 7.54 -11.78
N MET A 508 -69.95 8.11 -12.43
CA MET A 508 -71.20 8.63 -11.92
C MET A 508 -72.23 7.50 -11.80
N GLY A 509 -72.96 7.58 -10.76
CA GLY A 509 -74.23 6.88 -10.57
C GLY A 509 -74.42 6.55 -9.10
N GLY A 510 -75.32 7.10 -8.34
CA GLY A 510 -76.61 7.64 -8.61
C GLY A 510 -77.62 6.87 -7.79
N MET A 511 -78.22 7.56 -6.88
CA MET A 511 -79.57 7.41 -6.38
C MET A 511 -80.19 6.00 -6.25
N MET A 512 -80.38 5.49 -5.09
CA MET A 512 -81.67 5.45 -4.31
C MET A 512 -81.42 4.86 -2.95
#